data_744bbde066a3b8206c41841a355e5dda
#
_entry.id   744bbde066a3b8206c41841a355e5dda
#
_cell.length_a   1.000
_cell.length_b   1.000
_cell.length_c   1.000
_cell.angle_alpha   90.00
_cell.angle_beta   90.00
_cell.angle_gamma   90.00
#
_symmetry.space_group_name_H-M   'P 1'
#
loop_
_entity.id
_entity.type
_entity.pdbx_description
1 polymer ?
#
loop_
_entity_poly.entity_id
_entity_poly.type
_entity_poly.pdbx_seq_one_letter_code
_entity_poly.pdbx_strand_id
1 'polypeptide(L)'
;MCIRDSHEVLDRLIAAVRDHPAVVLGAPPGAGKTTGVPLALLDSEIGRAGTILVLEPRRLAARAAAERMAEMRGEPVGETVGYRTRLQSRVGPKTRIEVITEGIFTRRIIADPGLEGVAAVLFDEFHERSLDADLGLALARQTQELLRPDLKLVVMSATLNVASMVKVLDGPPVIEAKGRAFPVETVHLGSNPAERLEAAVARAVRRALGETGGSVLVFLPGQSEIHRTARALSEAKLSANIEVVSLYGGLERAAQDRALSAPPQGMRRVILASAVAETSLTLPGITAVVDSGLSRVPRFDPASGLTRLATVRVSRASADQRRGRAGRVGPGTCYRLWDEEQSRGLIPEQPAEILEADLTGLALDLARWGARSAEGLALIDPPPAGAFAEARAVLTRLGALDERGDLTPHGRRMAELPMSPRLAHMVAVASDRGDALTGARIAAILGEPGLGGTSVS
;
A
#
# COMPACT_ATOMS: atom_id res chain seq x y z
N MET A 1 -24.45 -1.66 -1.96
CA MET A 1 -24.18 -1.15 -3.32
C MET A 1 -25.37 -1.52 -4.17
N CYS A 2 -25.98 -0.58 -4.88
CA CYS A 2 -27.05 -0.91 -5.79
C CYS A 2 -26.41 -1.64 -6.98
N ILE A 3 -26.80 -2.88 -7.23
CA ILE A 3 -26.19 -3.77 -8.25
C ILE A 3 -26.18 -3.10 -9.65
N ARG A 4 -27.19 -2.28 -9.97
CA ARG A 4 -27.30 -1.58 -11.26
C ARG A 4 -26.19 -0.53 -11.48
N ASP A 5 -25.90 0.32 -10.48
CA ASP A 5 -24.92 1.42 -10.64
C ASP A 5 -23.48 0.89 -10.81
N SER A 6 -23.16 -0.27 -10.20
CA SER A 6 -21.84 -0.89 -10.37
C SER A 6 -21.68 -1.60 -11.71
N HIS A 7 -22.72 -2.21 -12.25
CA HIS A 7 -22.65 -2.85 -13.57
C HIS A 7 -22.42 -1.82 -14.67
N GLU A 8 -23.17 -0.71 -14.67
CA GLU A 8 -22.98 0.35 -15.68
C GLU A 8 -21.56 0.93 -15.70
N VAL A 9 -20.96 1.15 -14.51
CA VAL A 9 -19.58 1.64 -14.42
C VAL A 9 -18.59 0.58 -14.90
N LEU A 10 -18.79 -0.70 -14.56
CA LEU A 10 -17.93 -1.79 -15.02
C LEU A 10 -18.02 -1.99 -16.54
N ASP A 11 -19.21 -1.92 -17.13
CA ASP A 11 -19.39 -2.03 -18.58
C ASP A 11 -18.68 -0.88 -19.31
N ARG A 12 -18.81 0.36 -18.82
CA ARG A 12 -18.08 1.52 -19.33
C ARG A 12 -16.56 1.35 -19.19
N LEU A 13 -16.09 0.79 -18.06
CA LEU A 13 -14.68 0.52 -17.83
C LEU A 13 -14.15 -0.53 -18.81
N ILE A 14 -14.86 -1.64 -18.99
CA ILE A 14 -14.47 -2.69 -19.93
C ILE A 14 -14.36 -2.13 -21.35
N ALA A 15 -15.35 -1.36 -21.78
CA ALA A 15 -15.33 -0.70 -23.08
C ALA A 15 -14.13 0.25 -23.23
N ALA A 16 -13.87 1.08 -22.21
CA ALA A 16 -12.73 2.00 -22.24
C ALA A 16 -11.39 1.26 -22.27
N VAL A 17 -11.22 0.19 -21.47
CA VAL A 17 -9.98 -0.62 -21.46
C VAL A 17 -9.77 -1.34 -22.80
N ARG A 18 -10.86 -1.81 -23.45
CA ARG A 18 -10.77 -2.38 -24.79
C ARG A 18 -10.25 -1.35 -25.80
N ASP A 19 -10.84 -0.16 -25.81
CA ASP A 19 -10.65 0.84 -26.86
C ASP A 19 -9.41 1.73 -26.64
N HIS A 20 -8.88 1.80 -25.41
CA HIS A 20 -7.74 2.63 -25.06
C HIS A 20 -6.59 1.83 -24.42
N PRO A 21 -5.34 2.27 -24.59
CA PRO A 21 -4.19 1.63 -24.00
C PRO A 21 -4.11 1.83 -22.46
N ALA A 22 -4.59 2.97 -21.97
CA ALA A 22 -4.63 3.30 -20.55
C ALA A 22 -5.98 3.88 -20.16
N VAL A 23 -6.41 3.62 -18.91
CA VAL A 23 -7.65 4.13 -18.31
C VAL A 23 -7.41 4.52 -16.87
N VAL A 24 -8.01 5.62 -16.42
CA VAL A 24 -8.00 6.03 -15.02
C VAL A 24 -9.39 5.82 -14.42
N LEU A 25 -9.47 5.11 -13.31
CA LEU A 25 -10.70 4.90 -12.53
C LEU A 25 -10.62 5.65 -11.20
N GLY A 26 -11.41 6.70 -11.08
CA GLY A 26 -11.67 7.38 -9.81
C GLY A 26 -12.84 6.72 -9.08
N ALA A 27 -12.58 6.12 -7.92
CA ALA A 27 -13.62 5.46 -7.13
C ALA A 27 -13.33 5.57 -5.64
N PRO A 28 -14.29 6.03 -4.82
CA PRO A 28 -14.07 6.17 -3.39
C PRO A 28 -13.79 4.82 -2.73
N PRO A 29 -13.15 4.82 -1.54
CA PRO A 29 -12.89 3.59 -0.80
C PRO A 29 -14.18 2.81 -0.53
N GLY A 30 -14.13 1.49 -0.70
CA GLY A 30 -15.31 0.63 -0.50
C GLY A 30 -16.25 0.50 -1.69
N ALA A 31 -15.98 1.14 -2.83
CA ALA A 31 -16.73 0.97 -4.07
C ALA A 31 -16.57 -0.42 -4.71
N GLY A 32 -15.70 -1.28 -4.16
CA GLY A 32 -15.45 -2.62 -4.69
C GLY A 32 -14.49 -2.66 -5.90
N LYS A 33 -13.74 -1.57 -6.16
CA LYS A 33 -12.78 -1.48 -7.27
C LYS A 33 -11.75 -2.61 -7.26
N THR A 34 -11.11 -2.84 -6.12
CA THR A 34 -10.04 -3.85 -5.92
C THR A 34 -10.44 -5.27 -6.31
N THR A 35 -11.70 -5.64 -6.11
CA THR A 35 -12.19 -7.00 -6.41
C THR A 35 -13.10 -7.05 -7.63
N GLY A 36 -13.93 -6.04 -7.83
CA GLY A 36 -14.91 -6.01 -8.94
C GLY A 36 -14.27 -5.78 -10.30
N VAL A 37 -13.28 -4.87 -10.37
CA VAL A 37 -12.63 -4.54 -11.65
C VAL A 37 -11.85 -5.72 -12.23
N PRO A 38 -10.96 -6.40 -11.47
CA PRO A 38 -10.22 -7.55 -12.02
C PRO A 38 -11.14 -8.68 -12.47
N LEU A 39 -12.20 -8.98 -11.70
CA LEU A 39 -13.16 -10.03 -12.05
C LEU A 39 -13.96 -9.68 -13.31
N ALA A 40 -14.39 -8.43 -13.47
CA ALA A 40 -15.10 -7.98 -14.66
C ALA A 40 -14.21 -8.02 -15.92
N LEU A 41 -12.92 -7.65 -15.78
CA LEU A 41 -11.96 -7.76 -16.87
C LEU A 41 -11.61 -9.21 -17.21
N LEU A 42 -11.59 -10.11 -16.22
CA LEU A 42 -11.33 -11.54 -16.42
C LEU A 42 -12.34 -12.17 -17.39
N ASP A 43 -13.62 -11.82 -17.24
CA ASP A 43 -14.71 -12.37 -18.04
C ASP A 43 -14.81 -11.72 -19.44
N SER A 44 -14.04 -10.64 -19.69
CA SER A 44 -13.96 -9.93 -20.96
C SER A 44 -12.91 -10.53 -21.92
N GLU A 45 -12.77 -9.91 -23.09
CA GLU A 45 -11.71 -10.25 -24.06
C GLU A 45 -10.29 -9.98 -23.50
N ILE A 46 -10.13 -9.00 -22.60
CA ILE A 46 -8.85 -8.70 -21.95
C ILE A 46 -8.38 -9.91 -21.14
N GLY A 47 -9.28 -10.48 -20.32
CA GLY A 47 -8.95 -11.67 -19.55
C GLY A 47 -8.65 -12.89 -20.43
N ARG A 48 -9.24 -13.01 -21.62
CA ARG A 48 -8.92 -14.11 -22.55
C ARG A 48 -7.54 -13.95 -23.18
N ALA A 49 -7.08 -12.71 -23.37
CA ALA A 49 -5.79 -12.41 -23.99
C ALA A 49 -4.58 -12.76 -23.09
N GLY A 50 -4.73 -12.77 -21.76
CA GLY A 50 -3.60 -13.09 -20.87
C GLY A 50 -3.94 -12.92 -19.38
N THR A 51 -2.90 -12.94 -18.57
CA THR A 51 -2.98 -12.73 -17.12
C THR A 51 -3.24 -11.25 -16.81
N ILE A 52 -4.07 -11.00 -15.80
CA ILE A 52 -4.32 -9.67 -15.23
C ILE A 52 -3.48 -9.55 -13.96
N LEU A 53 -2.56 -8.60 -13.93
CA LEU A 53 -1.81 -8.26 -12.73
C LEU A 53 -2.54 -7.16 -11.97
N VAL A 54 -2.71 -7.34 -10.66
CA VAL A 54 -3.28 -6.34 -9.76
C VAL A 54 -2.23 -5.96 -8.74
N LEU A 55 -1.84 -4.70 -8.73
CA LEU A 55 -0.82 -4.18 -7.83
C LEU A 55 -1.46 -3.59 -6.59
N GLU A 56 -1.00 -4.05 -5.44
CA GLU A 56 -1.42 -3.58 -4.12
C GLU A 56 -0.22 -3.05 -3.33
N PRO A 57 -0.34 -1.92 -2.63
CA PRO A 57 0.80 -1.35 -1.90
C PRO A 57 1.22 -2.21 -0.69
N ARG A 58 0.31 -3.07 -0.19
CA ARG A 58 0.52 -3.78 1.07
C ARG A 58 0.28 -5.28 0.96
N ARG A 59 1.17 -6.08 1.54
CA ARG A 59 1.10 -7.55 1.54
C ARG A 59 -0.24 -8.10 2.06
N LEU A 60 -0.75 -7.51 3.14
CA LEU A 60 -2.03 -7.93 3.73
C LEU A 60 -3.20 -7.63 2.79
N ALA A 61 -3.19 -6.47 2.14
CA ALA A 61 -4.22 -6.09 1.17
C ALA A 61 -4.20 -7.00 -0.07
N ALA A 62 -3.01 -7.28 -0.62
CA ALA A 62 -2.85 -8.18 -1.76
C ALA A 62 -3.42 -9.57 -1.47
N ARG A 63 -3.10 -10.14 -0.30
CA ARG A 63 -3.65 -11.42 0.13
C ARG A 63 -5.17 -11.36 0.30
N ALA A 64 -5.68 -10.38 1.05
CA ALA A 64 -7.11 -10.25 1.33
C ALA A 64 -7.94 -10.03 0.06
N ALA A 65 -7.42 -9.24 -0.90
CA ALA A 65 -8.06 -9.04 -2.19
C ALA A 65 -8.15 -10.34 -3.00
N ALA A 66 -7.05 -11.10 -3.08
CA ALA A 66 -7.04 -12.37 -3.78
C ALA A 66 -7.96 -13.42 -3.14
N GLU A 67 -7.90 -13.57 -1.81
CA GLU A 67 -8.79 -14.48 -1.04
C GLU A 67 -10.26 -14.11 -1.25
N ARG A 68 -10.58 -12.79 -1.23
CA ARG A 68 -11.95 -12.32 -1.47
C ARG A 68 -12.44 -12.57 -2.88
N MET A 69 -11.61 -12.34 -3.90
CA MET A 69 -11.97 -12.63 -5.30
C MET A 69 -12.17 -14.13 -5.53
N ALA A 70 -11.31 -14.98 -4.96
CA ALA A 70 -11.45 -16.43 -5.04
C ALA A 70 -12.75 -16.91 -4.36
N GLU A 71 -13.08 -16.38 -3.16
CA GLU A 71 -14.34 -16.64 -2.47
C GLU A 71 -15.56 -16.24 -3.32
N MET A 72 -15.52 -15.06 -3.97
CA MET A 72 -16.61 -14.62 -4.85
C MET A 72 -16.81 -15.53 -6.06
N ARG A 73 -15.77 -16.24 -6.49
CA ARG A 73 -15.83 -17.24 -7.56
C ARG A 73 -16.17 -18.65 -7.06
N GLY A 74 -16.22 -18.86 -5.74
CA GLY A 74 -16.47 -20.16 -5.14
C GLY A 74 -15.31 -21.14 -5.29
N GLU A 75 -14.07 -20.65 -5.39
CA GLU A 75 -12.86 -21.45 -5.59
C GLU A 75 -11.78 -21.12 -4.52
N PRO A 76 -10.84 -22.04 -4.23
CA PRO A 76 -9.72 -21.74 -3.37
C PRO A 76 -8.73 -20.77 -4.05
N VAL A 77 -8.05 -19.93 -3.26
CA VAL A 77 -6.98 -19.05 -3.75
C VAL A 77 -5.81 -19.89 -4.30
N GLY A 78 -5.32 -19.50 -5.48
CA GLY A 78 -4.28 -20.22 -6.23
C GLY A 78 -4.81 -20.96 -7.46
N GLU A 79 -6.14 -21.04 -7.63
CA GLU A 79 -6.76 -21.48 -8.89
C GLU A 79 -6.82 -20.32 -9.88
N THR A 80 -7.99 -19.80 -10.24
CA THR A 80 -8.11 -18.66 -11.17
C THR A 80 -7.53 -17.36 -10.61
N VAL A 81 -7.67 -17.15 -9.30
CA VAL A 81 -7.13 -16.00 -8.59
C VAL A 81 -6.03 -16.42 -7.65
N GLY A 82 -4.88 -15.81 -7.78
CA GLY A 82 -3.75 -16.05 -6.89
C GLY A 82 -3.12 -14.75 -6.40
N TYR A 83 -2.15 -14.88 -5.49
CA TYR A 83 -1.35 -13.73 -5.04
C TYR A 83 0.12 -14.09 -4.88
N ARG A 84 0.95 -13.06 -4.99
CA ARG A 84 2.38 -13.16 -4.71
C ARG A 84 2.85 -11.95 -3.92
N THR A 85 3.44 -12.21 -2.77
CA THR A 85 4.09 -11.23 -1.91
C THR A 85 5.51 -11.67 -1.61
N ARG A 86 6.35 -10.80 -1.03
CA ARG A 86 7.76 -11.12 -0.75
C ARG A 86 7.98 -12.44 0.01
N LEU A 87 7.07 -12.80 0.91
CA LEU A 87 7.21 -13.97 1.80
C LEU A 87 6.22 -15.10 1.50
N GLN A 88 5.22 -14.86 0.67
CA GLN A 88 4.14 -15.82 0.42
C GLN A 88 3.71 -15.78 -1.04
N SER A 89 3.45 -16.96 -1.59
CA SER A 89 2.91 -17.12 -2.93
C SER A 89 1.83 -18.20 -2.92
N ARG A 90 0.72 -17.91 -3.58
CA ARG A 90 -0.38 -18.85 -3.86
C ARG A 90 -0.85 -18.61 -5.28
N VAL A 91 -0.10 -19.15 -6.22
CA VAL A 91 -0.40 -19.12 -7.66
C VAL A 91 -0.24 -20.51 -8.24
N GLY A 92 -1.00 -20.82 -9.26
CA GLY A 92 -0.98 -22.10 -9.95
C GLY A 92 -1.01 -21.94 -11.49
N PRO A 93 -0.93 -23.02 -12.26
CA PRO A 93 -0.93 -22.96 -13.72
C PRO A 93 -2.23 -22.41 -14.32
N LYS A 94 -3.33 -22.39 -13.54
CA LYS A 94 -4.63 -21.85 -13.93
C LYS A 94 -4.84 -20.40 -13.52
N THR A 95 -3.87 -19.79 -12.82
CA THR A 95 -4.03 -18.42 -12.33
C THR A 95 -4.08 -17.43 -13.48
N ARG A 96 -5.15 -16.64 -13.51
CA ARG A 96 -5.47 -15.63 -14.52
C ARG A 96 -5.51 -14.21 -13.95
N ILE A 97 -5.80 -14.08 -12.66
CA ILE A 97 -5.63 -12.85 -11.89
C ILE A 97 -4.54 -13.10 -10.87
N GLU A 98 -3.45 -12.36 -10.94
CA GLU A 98 -2.36 -12.42 -9.97
C GLU A 98 -2.28 -11.09 -9.21
N VAL A 99 -2.62 -11.10 -7.90
CA VAL A 99 -2.49 -9.94 -7.03
C VAL A 99 -1.08 -9.92 -6.46
N ILE A 100 -0.34 -8.86 -6.75
CA ILE A 100 1.07 -8.74 -6.37
C ILE A 100 1.34 -7.43 -5.65
N THR A 101 2.41 -7.38 -4.84
CA THR A 101 2.85 -6.10 -4.32
C THR A 101 3.68 -5.34 -5.36
N GLU A 102 3.63 -4.02 -5.29
CA GLU A 102 4.26 -3.09 -6.24
C GLU A 102 5.75 -3.41 -6.47
N GLY A 103 6.53 -3.63 -5.41
CA GLY A 103 7.94 -4.00 -5.54
C GLY A 103 8.21 -5.37 -6.18
N ILE A 104 7.22 -6.30 -6.20
CA ILE A 104 7.32 -7.52 -7.00
C ILE A 104 7.11 -7.20 -8.47
N PHE A 105 6.17 -6.31 -8.77
CA PHE A 105 5.93 -5.87 -10.14
C PHE A 105 7.16 -5.17 -10.73
N THR A 106 7.75 -4.21 -9.99
CA THR A 106 8.96 -3.50 -10.41
C THR A 106 10.08 -4.47 -10.79
N ARG A 107 10.32 -5.50 -9.97
CA ARG A 107 11.30 -6.54 -10.30
C ARG A 107 10.93 -7.38 -11.49
N ARG A 108 9.64 -7.73 -11.63
CA ARG A 108 9.14 -8.54 -12.76
C ARG A 108 9.33 -7.81 -14.07
N ILE A 109 8.91 -6.55 -14.17
CA ILE A 109 9.01 -5.77 -15.41
C ILE A 109 10.47 -5.49 -15.79
N ILE A 110 11.37 -5.29 -14.82
CA ILE A 110 12.80 -5.12 -15.07
C ILE A 110 13.43 -6.44 -15.56
N ALA A 111 12.96 -7.59 -15.06
CA ALA A 111 13.45 -8.90 -15.49
C ALA A 111 12.86 -9.36 -16.82
N ASP A 112 11.62 -8.99 -17.09
CA ASP A 112 10.87 -9.29 -18.32
C ASP A 112 10.17 -8.00 -18.81
N PRO A 113 10.89 -7.15 -19.57
CA PRO A 113 10.34 -5.89 -20.08
C PRO A 113 9.14 -6.09 -21.03
N GLY A 114 9.02 -7.24 -21.66
CA GLY A 114 7.88 -7.59 -22.49
C GLY A 114 6.64 -8.01 -21.73
N LEU A 115 6.72 -8.29 -20.43
CA LEU A 115 5.64 -8.82 -19.60
C LEU A 115 4.89 -9.94 -20.32
N GLU A 116 5.64 -10.99 -20.73
CA GLU A 116 5.11 -12.08 -21.55
C GLU A 116 3.89 -12.73 -20.88
N GLY A 117 2.82 -12.93 -21.63
CA GLY A 117 1.56 -13.52 -21.16
C GLY A 117 0.70 -12.62 -20.28
N VAL A 118 1.10 -11.35 -20.03
CA VAL A 118 0.31 -10.36 -19.31
C VAL A 118 -0.54 -9.54 -20.29
N ALA A 119 -1.84 -9.47 -20.06
CA ALA A 119 -2.77 -8.67 -20.86
C ALA A 119 -3.06 -7.30 -20.25
N ALA A 120 -3.08 -7.20 -18.92
CA ALA A 120 -3.37 -5.95 -18.23
C ALA A 120 -2.63 -5.82 -16.91
N VAL A 121 -2.27 -4.59 -16.55
CA VAL A 121 -1.71 -4.21 -15.24
C VAL A 121 -2.63 -3.18 -14.61
N LEU A 122 -3.15 -3.50 -13.43
CA LEU A 122 -4.03 -2.67 -12.64
C LEU A 122 -3.27 -2.13 -11.43
N PHE A 123 -3.09 -0.83 -11.35
CA PHE A 123 -2.45 -0.14 -10.22
C PHE A 123 -3.54 0.28 -9.23
N ASP A 124 -3.74 -0.46 -8.14
CA ASP A 124 -4.73 -0.08 -7.12
C ASP A 124 -4.12 0.83 -6.06
N GLU A 125 -4.96 1.62 -5.42
CA GLU A 125 -4.61 2.63 -4.41
C GLU A 125 -3.45 3.56 -4.83
N PHE A 126 -3.37 3.87 -6.11
CA PHE A 126 -2.25 4.64 -6.71
C PHE A 126 -2.05 6.02 -6.07
N HIS A 127 -3.08 6.56 -5.42
CA HIS A 127 -2.99 7.82 -4.65
C HIS A 127 -2.09 7.72 -3.42
N GLU A 128 -1.66 6.53 -2.98
CA GLU A 128 -0.65 6.38 -1.93
C GLU A 128 0.75 6.82 -2.41
N ARG A 129 0.97 6.92 -3.73
CA ARG A 129 2.18 7.46 -4.37
C ARG A 129 3.47 6.84 -3.84
N SER A 130 3.49 5.50 -3.73
CA SER A 130 4.71 4.76 -3.40
C SER A 130 5.75 4.88 -4.52
N LEU A 131 7.04 4.80 -4.17
CA LEU A 131 8.13 4.81 -5.12
C LEU A 131 8.03 3.68 -6.14
N ASP A 132 7.67 2.47 -5.67
CA ASP A 132 7.50 1.28 -6.52
C ASP A 132 6.32 1.41 -7.48
N ALA A 133 5.20 2.03 -7.06
CA ALA A 133 4.05 2.26 -7.94
C ALA A 133 4.37 3.29 -9.03
N ASP A 134 4.98 4.43 -8.66
CA ASP A 134 5.36 5.48 -9.60
C ASP A 134 6.38 4.96 -10.64
N LEU A 135 7.41 4.23 -10.19
CA LEU A 135 8.38 3.59 -11.08
C LEU A 135 7.72 2.51 -11.95
N GLY A 136 6.93 1.65 -11.34
CA GLY A 136 6.23 0.57 -12.04
C GLY A 136 5.33 1.09 -13.16
N LEU A 137 4.60 2.18 -12.92
CA LEU A 137 3.76 2.82 -13.94
C LEU A 137 4.61 3.40 -15.08
N ALA A 138 5.72 4.08 -14.74
CA ALA A 138 6.60 4.67 -15.74
C ALA A 138 7.24 3.60 -16.64
N LEU A 139 7.71 2.49 -16.06
CA LEU A 139 8.27 1.36 -16.81
C LEU A 139 7.20 0.64 -17.65
N ALA A 140 6.00 0.42 -17.08
CA ALA A 140 4.89 -0.20 -17.81
C ALA A 140 4.45 0.66 -19.01
N ARG A 141 4.44 1.99 -18.85
CA ARG A 141 4.14 2.92 -19.95
C ARG A 141 5.22 2.84 -21.04
N GLN A 142 6.49 2.82 -20.69
CA GLN A 142 7.57 2.67 -21.67
C GLN A 142 7.52 1.28 -22.37
N THR A 143 7.22 0.21 -21.63
CA THR A 143 6.99 -1.12 -22.22
C THR A 143 5.83 -1.08 -23.22
N GLN A 144 4.74 -0.42 -22.87
CA GLN A 144 3.57 -0.27 -23.74
C GLN A 144 3.92 0.48 -25.03
N GLU A 145 4.69 1.55 -24.94
CA GLU A 145 5.10 2.36 -26.10
C GLU A 145 6.07 1.65 -27.03
N LEU A 146 7.03 0.91 -26.47
CA LEU A 146 8.16 0.37 -27.24
C LEU A 146 8.00 -1.10 -27.63
N LEU A 147 7.34 -1.91 -26.80
CA LEU A 147 7.32 -3.36 -26.92
C LEU A 147 5.92 -3.96 -27.01
N ARG A 148 4.96 -3.43 -26.28
CA ARG A 148 3.64 -4.04 -26.04
C ARG A 148 2.49 -3.04 -26.19
N PRO A 149 2.22 -2.55 -27.40
CA PRO A 149 1.10 -1.60 -27.62
C PRO A 149 -0.28 -2.19 -27.27
N ASP A 150 -0.37 -3.52 -27.15
CA ASP A 150 -1.55 -4.27 -26.73
C ASP A 150 -1.75 -4.32 -25.20
N LEU A 151 -0.69 -4.08 -24.41
CA LEU A 151 -0.77 -4.09 -22.94
C LEU A 151 -1.73 -3.03 -22.42
N LYS A 152 -2.63 -3.42 -21.53
CA LYS A 152 -3.61 -2.49 -20.95
C LYS A 152 -3.17 -2.03 -19.55
N LEU A 153 -3.22 -0.70 -19.33
CA LEU A 153 -2.92 -0.09 -18.05
C LEU A 153 -4.18 0.51 -17.43
N VAL A 154 -4.49 0.13 -16.20
CA VAL A 154 -5.63 0.69 -15.45
C VAL A 154 -5.11 1.26 -14.14
N VAL A 155 -5.24 2.57 -13.95
CA VAL A 155 -4.84 3.24 -12.70
C VAL A 155 -6.10 3.51 -11.88
N MET A 156 -6.16 2.94 -10.67
CA MET A 156 -7.28 3.08 -9.76
C MET A 156 -6.91 3.95 -8.56
N SER A 157 -7.70 4.98 -8.31
CA SER A 157 -7.43 5.97 -7.26
C SER A 157 -8.69 6.23 -6.43
N ALA A 158 -8.50 6.47 -5.13
CA ALA A 158 -9.57 6.90 -4.24
C ALA A 158 -9.79 8.42 -4.23
N THR A 159 -8.83 9.19 -4.75
CA THR A 159 -8.93 10.65 -4.86
C THR A 159 -9.15 11.06 -6.31
N LEU A 160 -9.89 12.16 -6.51
CA LEU A 160 -10.18 12.71 -7.83
C LEU A 160 -9.05 13.57 -8.40
N ASN A 161 -7.93 13.71 -7.70
CA ASN A 161 -6.77 14.45 -8.22
C ASN A 161 -6.01 13.63 -9.26
N VAL A 162 -6.67 13.42 -10.41
CA VAL A 162 -6.17 12.59 -11.52
C VAL A 162 -5.37 13.38 -12.55
N ALA A 163 -5.28 14.70 -12.43
CA ALA A 163 -4.69 15.57 -13.46
C ALA A 163 -3.25 15.17 -13.82
N SER A 164 -2.43 14.84 -12.81
CA SER A 164 -1.05 14.40 -13.05
C SER A 164 -0.99 13.04 -13.76
N MET A 165 -1.87 12.10 -13.39
CA MET A 165 -1.98 10.79 -14.04
C MET A 165 -2.43 10.91 -15.49
N VAL A 166 -3.42 11.78 -15.75
CA VAL A 166 -3.92 12.08 -17.12
C VAL A 166 -2.79 12.59 -17.99
N LYS A 167 -1.97 13.49 -17.47
CA LYS A 167 -0.81 14.03 -18.21
C LYS A 167 0.23 12.95 -18.53
N VAL A 168 0.56 12.09 -17.58
CA VAL A 168 1.59 11.05 -17.72
C VAL A 168 1.13 9.92 -18.66
N LEU A 169 -0.17 9.67 -18.72
CA LEU A 169 -0.78 8.61 -19.53
C LEU A 169 -1.35 9.13 -20.88
N ASP A 170 -0.98 10.33 -21.30
CA ASP A 170 -1.38 10.90 -22.60
C ASP A 170 -2.91 11.04 -22.79
N GLY A 171 -3.59 11.58 -21.77
CA GLY A 171 -5.02 11.87 -21.87
C GLY A 171 -5.93 10.64 -21.89
N PRO A 172 -5.74 9.66 -21.00
CA PRO A 172 -6.59 8.47 -20.94
C PRO A 172 -8.03 8.85 -20.56
N PRO A 173 -9.03 8.06 -20.93
CA PRO A 173 -10.38 8.25 -20.41
C PRO A 173 -10.37 8.12 -18.89
N VAL A 174 -11.07 9.06 -18.24
CA VAL A 174 -11.28 9.05 -16.79
C VAL A 174 -12.71 8.58 -16.51
N ILE A 175 -12.84 7.50 -15.76
CA ILE A 175 -14.11 6.95 -15.34
C ILE A 175 -14.29 7.22 -13.87
N GLU A 176 -15.37 7.90 -13.50
CA GLU A 176 -15.71 8.14 -12.11
C GLU A 176 -16.82 7.19 -11.66
N ALA A 177 -16.55 6.46 -10.58
CA ALA A 177 -17.54 5.64 -9.90
C ALA A 177 -18.08 6.39 -8.69
N LYS A 178 -19.38 6.58 -8.64
CA LYS A 178 -20.06 7.13 -7.46
C LYS A 178 -20.17 6.01 -6.42
N GLY A 179 -19.33 6.06 -5.39
CA GLY A 179 -19.47 5.15 -4.24
C GLY A 179 -20.64 5.55 -3.35
N ARG A 180 -21.29 4.58 -2.74
CA ARG A 180 -22.27 4.84 -1.68
C ARG A 180 -21.54 4.99 -0.37
N ALA A 181 -21.35 6.22 0.08
CA ALA A 181 -20.88 6.54 1.44
C ALA A 181 -22.06 7.03 2.28
N PHE A 182 -22.17 6.52 3.49
CA PHE A 182 -23.12 7.04 4.45
C PHE A 182 -22.52 8.26 5.17
N PRO A 183 -23.36 9.18 5.69
CA PRO A 183 -22.87 10.32 6.46
C PRO A 183 -22.04 9.86 7.67
N VAL A 184 -20.92 10.54 7.90
CA VAL A 184 -20.06 10.32 9.08
C VAL A 184 -19.94 11.64 9.83
N GLU A 185 -20.46 11.68 11.03
CA GLU A 185 -20.28 12.79 11.95
C GLU A 185 -18.82 12.85 12.41
N THR A 186 -18.24 14.05 12.50
CA THR A 186 -16.88 14.22 13.01
C THR A 186 -16.94 14.96 14.35
N VAL A 187 -16.40 14.33 15.38
CA VAL A 187 -16.31 14.87 16.74
C VAL A 187 -14.85 15.13 17.07
N HIS A 188 -14.49 16.40 17.27
CA HIS A 188 -13.16 16.77 17.72
C HIS A 188 -13.11 16.75 19.26
N LEU A 189 -12.15 15.98 19.80
CA LEU A 189 -12.00 15.78 21.25
C LEU A 189 -10.93 16.67 21.87
N GLY A 190 -10.26 17.47 21.03
CA GLY A 190 -9.12 18.27 21.45
C GLY A 190 -7.86 17.44 21.71
N SER A 191 -6.75 18.11 21.93
CA SER A 191 -5.48 17.51 22.32
C SER A 191 -5.04 18.04 23.68
N ASN A 192 -4.65 17.12 24.58
CA ASN A 192 -4.03 17.49 25.85
C ASN A 192 -2.57 17.01 25.85
N PRO A 193 -1.58 17.89 25.70
CA PRO A 193 -0.17 17.50 25.67
C PRO A 193 0.34 16.79 26.92
N ALA A 194 -0.34 16.98 28.08
CA ALA A 194 0.01 16.32 29.33
C ALA A 194 -0.57 14.90 29.45
N GLU A 195 -1.55 14.53 28.61
CA GLU A 195 -2.17 13.21 28.62
C GLU A 195 -1.41 12.26 27.68
N ARG A 196 -1.14 11.04 28.15
CA ARG A 196 -0.55 10.01 27.31
C ARG A 196 -1.54 9.60 26.21
N LEU A 197 -1.02 9.36 24.99
CA LEU A 197 -1.83 9.00 23.83
C LEU A 197 -2.75 7.79 24.10
N GLU A 198 -2.23 6.74 24.71
CA GLU A 198 -3.00 5.54 25.05
C GLU A 198 -4.16 5.79 26.01
N ALA A 199 -4.01 6.73 26.93
CA ALA A 199 -5.09 7.14 27.86
C ALA A 199 -6.18 7.94 27.12
N ALA A 200 -5.78 8.90 26.30
CA ALA A 200 -6.70 9.68 25.46
C ALA A 200 -7.50 8.77 24.51
N VAL A 201 -6.82 7.82 23.85
CA VAL A 201 -7.46 6.84 22.97
C VAL A 201 -8.42 5.94 23.75
N ALA A 202 -8.04 5.42 24.92
CA ALA A 202 -8.91 4.56 25.74
C ALA A 202 -10.17 5.30 26.19
N ARG A 203 -10.07 6.58 26.53
CA ARG A 203 -11.21 7.46 26.86
C ARG A 203 -12.12 7.63 25.64
N ALA A 204 -11.57 7.93 24.46
CA ALA A 204 -12.31 8.08 23.22
C ALA A 204 -13.02 6.78 22.78
N VAL A 205 -12.35 5.63 22.93
CA VAL A 205 -12.94 4.30 22.64
C VAL A 205 -14.13 4.03 23.55
N ARG A 206 -14.03 4.30 24.87
CA ARG A 206 -15.16 4.13 25.79
C ARG A 206 -16.35 5.02 25.42
N ARG A 207 -16.09 6.26 25.03
CA ARG A 207 -17.11 7.17 24.54
C ARG A 207 -17.77 6.62 23.27
N ALA A 208 -16.98 6.23 22.27
CA ALA A 208 -17.46 5.64 21.02
C ALA A 208 -18.32 4.39 21.26
N LEU A 209 -17.90 3.50 22.18
CA LEU A 209 -18.66 2.30 22.55
C LEU A 209 -19.99 2.63 23.23
N GLY A 210 -20.08 3.72 23.99
CA GLY A 210 -21.31 4.19 24.63
C GLY A 210 -22.28 4.90 23.68
N GLU A 211 -21.76 5.59 22.67
CA GLU A 211 -22.55 6.40 21.74
C GLU A 211 -22.94 5.66 20.45
N THR A 212 -22.26 4.55 20.10
CA THR A 212 -22.51 3.79 18.86
C THR A 212 -22.78 2.31 19.12
N GLY A 213 -23.54 1.68 18.22
CA GLY A 213 -23.93 0.26 18.37
C GLY A 213 -22.97 -0.76 17.75
N GLY A 214 -22.09 -0.36 16.82
CA GLY A 214 -21.21 -1.25 16.09
C GLY A 214 -19.78 -1.38 16.64
N SER A 215 -18.89 -1.95 15.86
CA SER A 215 -17.47 -2.06 16.18
C SER A 215 -16.73 -0.73 15.99
N VAL A 216 -15.62 -0.57 16.70
CA VAL A 216 -14.80 0.65 16.71
C VAL A 216 -13.46 0.36 16.06
N LEU A 217 -13.07 1.14 15.04
CA LEU A 217 -11.74 1.11 14.45
C LEU A 217 -10.90 2.26 15.01
N VAL A 218 -9.73 1.93 15.53
CA VAL A 218 -8.81 2.89 16.16
C VAL A 218 -7.54 2.99 15.36
N PHE A 219 -7.20 4.18 14.88
CA PHE A 219 -5.95 4.43 14.17
C PHE A 219 -4.86 4.93 15.10
N LEU A 220 -3.75 4.18 15.13
CA LEU A 220 -2.58 4.43 15.95
C LEU A 220 -1.31 4.44 15.07
N PRO A 221 -0.24 5.18 15.45
CA PRO A 221 0.93 5.31 14.61
C PRO A 221 1.67 3.99 14.38
N GLY A 222 1.74 3.10 15.38
CA GLY A 222 2.48 1.86 15.22
C GLY A 222 2.23 0.81 16.29
N GLN A 223 2.97 -0.29 16.21
CA GLN A 223 2.81 -1.47 17.06
C GLN A 223 2.94 -1.16 18.56
N SER A 224 3.90 -0.33 18.95
CA SER A 224 4.12 0.02 20.35
C SER A 224 2.92 0.73 20.96
N GLU A 225 2.31 1.68 20.22
CA GLU A 225 1.13 2.41 20.63
C GLU A 225 -0.11 1.49 20.67
N ILE A 226 -0.20 0.55 19.72
CA ILE A 226 -1.25 -0.48 19.69
C ILE A 226 -1.18 -1.34 20.96
N HIS A 227 -0.01 -1.84 21.34
CA HIS A 227 0.16 -2.66 22.52
C HIS A 227 -0.12 -1.89 23.82
N ARG A 228 0.37 -0.64 23.94
CA ARG A 228 0.09 0.20 25.11
C ARG A 228 -1.41 0.52 25.24
N THR A 229 -2.07 0.82 24.11
CA THR A 229 -3.51 1.08 24.10
C THR A 229 -4.31 -0.18 24.44
N ALA A 230 -3.93 -1.35 23.92
CA ALA A 230 -4.57 -2.62 24.26
C ALA A 230 -4.50 -2.88 25.77
N ARG A 231 -3.34 -2.63 26.40
CA ARG A 231 -3.16 -2.72 27.85
C ARG A 231 -4.06 -1.75 28.61
N ALA A 232 -4.09 -0.48 28.21
CA ALA A 232 -4.94 0.53 28.86
C ALA A 232 -6.44 0.18 28.76
N LEU A 233 -6.90 -0.39 27.65
CA LEU A 233 -8.28 -0.85 27.48
C LEU A 233 -8.58 -2.10 28.33
N SER A 234 -7.62 -3.00 28.50
CA SER A 234 -7.74 -4.17 29.39
C SER A 234 -7.91 -3.74 30.86
N GLU A 235 -7.13 -2.75 31.32
CA GLU A 235 -7.24 -2.17 32.65
C GLU A 235 -8.56 -1.41 32.87
N ALA A 236 -9.15 -0.87 31.79
CA ALA A 236 -10.42 -0.12 31.84
C ALA A 236 -11.69 -0.99 31.98
N LYS A 237 -11.56 -2.33 32.06
CA LYS A 237 -12.65 -3.29 32.25
C LYS A 237 -13.85 -3.03 31.32
N LEU A 238 -13.65 -3.17 30.01
CA LEU A 238 -14.72 -3.09 29.03
C LEU A 238 -15.80 -4.19 29.27
N SER A 239 -17.01 -3.97 28.76
CA SER A 239 -18.09 -4.95 28.85
C SER A 239 -17.68 -6.29 28.22
N ALA A 240 -18.18 -7.40 28.76
CA ALA A 240 -17.82 -8.77 28.35
C ALA A 240 -18.10 -9.09 26.88
N ASN A 241 -19.00 -8.34 26.24
CA ASN A 241 -19.32 -8.46 24.83
C ASN A 241 -18.38 -7.62 23.90
N ILE A 242 -17.32 -7.01 24.45
CA ILE A 242 -16.33 -6.25 23.67
C ILE A 242 -15.04 -7.03 23.56
N GLU A 243 -14.63 -7.32 22.34
CA GLU A 243 -13.33 -7.94 22.04
C GLU A 243 -12.36 -6.88 21.52
N VAL A 244 -11.14 -6.82 22.09
CA VAL A 244 -10.06 -5.94 21.62
C VAL A 244 -9.10 -6.77 20.78
N VAL A 245 -8.88 -6.36 19.52
CA VAL A 245 -7.95 -7.03 18.60
C VAL A 245 -6.99 -6.01 17.98
N SER A 246 -5.79 -6.47 17.66
CA SER A 246 -4.76 -5.67 16.98
C SER A 246 -4.73 -5.95 15.50
N LEU A 247 -4.36 -4.94 14.66
CA LEU A 247 -4.20 -5.09 13.21
C LEU A 247 -3.02 -4.24 12.69
N TYR A 248 -1.89 -4.89 12.40
CA TYR A 248 -0.70 -4.26 11.82
C TYR A 248 0.07 -5.26 10.94
N GLY A 249 0.96 -4.76 10.09
CA GLY A 249 1.59 -5.55 9.03
C GLY A 249 2.47 -6.72 9.49
N GLY A 250 3.06 -6.63 10.69
CA GLY A 250 3.90 -7.70 11.27
C GLY A 250 3.15 -8.73 12.12
N LEU A 251 1.83 -8.67 12.18
CA LEU A 251 1.01 -9.58 12.97
C LEU A 251 0.98 -10.99 12.34
N GLU A 252 0.91 -12.03 13.17
CA GLU A 252 0.72 -13.40 12.70
C GLU A 252 -0.59 -13.57 11.92
N ARG A 253 -0.59 -14.48 10.93
CA ARG A 253 -1.72 -14.69 10.01
C ARG A 253 -3.03 -14.92 10.75
N ALA A 254 -3.06 -15.84 11.69
CA ALA A 254 -4.28 -16.18 12.44
C ALA A 254 -4.89 -14.97 13.16
N ALA A 255 -4.05 -14.09 13.72
CA ALA A 255 -4.48 -12.87 14.37
C ALA A 255 -4.97 -11.81 13.36
N GLN A 256 -4.34 -11.71 12.19
CA GLN A 256 -4.82 -10.87 11.10
C GLN A 256 -6.20 -11.34 10.61
N ASP A 257 -6.36 -12.63 10.34
CA ASP A 257 -7.62 -13.22 9.88
C ASP A 257 -8.74 -13.02 10.91
N ARG A 258 -8.43 -13.16 12.21
CA ARG A 258 -9.36 -12.82 13.29
C ARG A 258 -9.79 -11.36 13.26
N ALA A 259 -8.88 -10.43 13.05
CA ALA A 259 -9.21 -9.00 12.98
C ALA A 259 -10.06 -8.64 11.75
N LEU A 260 -9.87 -9.34 10.64
CA LEU A 260 -10.60 -9.13 9.38
C LEU A 260 -11.96 -9.83 9.34
N SER A 261 -12.18 -10.88 10.13
CA SER A 261 -13.46 -11.60 10.19
C SER A 261 -14.53 -10.79 10.93
N ALA A 262 -15.81 -11.12 10.69
CA ALA A 262 -16.90 -10.55 11.46
C ALA A 262 -16.80 -10.99 12.94
N PRO A 263 -17.15 -10.13 13.91
CA PRO A 263 -17.24 -10.56 15.30
C PRO A 263 -18.36 -11.61 15.46
N PRO A 264 -18.26 -12.51 16.46
CA PRO A 264 -19.35 -13.42 16.79
C PRO A 264 -20.67 -12.69 17.08
N GLN A 265 -21.80 -13.37 16.90
CA GLN A 265 -23.12 -12.77 17.14
C GLN A 265 -23.22 -12.21 18.56
N GLY A 266 -23.71 -10.99 18.70
CA GLY A 266 -23.83 -10.28 19.98
C GLY A 266 -22.52 -9.68 20.50
N MET A 267 -21.40 -9.92 19.84
CA MET A 267 -20.11 -9.32 20.16
C MET A 267 -19.83 -8.08 19.33
N ARG A 268 -19.12 -7.15 19.92
CA ARG A 268 -18.56 -5.97 19.25
C ARG A 268 -17.04 -6.00 19.33
N ARG A 269 -16.39 -5.37 18.41
CA ARG A 269 -14.93 -5.38 18.35
C ARG A 269 -14.33 -3.98 18.39
N VAL A 270 -13.26 -3.82 19.15
CA VAL A 270 -12.37 -2.67 19.08
C VAL A 270 -11.12 -3.13 18.33
N ILE A 271 -10.90 -2.61 17.12
CA ILE A 271 -9.76 -2.95 16.28
C ILE A 271 -8.73 -1.85 16.42
N LEU A 272 -7.60 -2.14 17.07
CA LEU A 272 -6.46 -1.23 17.18
C LEU A 272 -5.55 -1.42 15.97
N ALA A 273 -5.52 -0.45 15.07
CA ALA A 273 -4.87 -0.60 13.78
C ALA A 273 -3.81 0.48 13.52
N SER A 274 -2.77 0.11 12.78
CA SER A 274 -1.89 1.07 12.11
C SER A 274 -2.52 1.53 10.79
N ALA A 275 -1.79 2.33 9.99
CA ALA A 275 -2.22 2.76 8.67
C ALA A 275 -2.60 1.61 7.70
N VAL A 276 -2.30 0.34 8.04
CA VAL A 276 -2.70 -0.83 7.24
C VAL A 276 -4.22 -0.94 7.05
N ALA A 277 -5.01 -0.41 7.99
CA ALA A 277 -6.47 -0.41 7.93
C ALA A 277 -7.05 0.84 7.24
N GLU A 278 -6.23 1.72 6.69
CA GLU A 278 -6.66 2.99 6.07
C GLU A 278 -7.30 2.76 4.70
N THR A 279 -6.72 1.84 3.90
CA THR A 279 -7.15 1.54 2.52
C THR A 279 -7.33 0.02 2.33
N SER A 280 -7.80 -0.42 1.19
CA SER A 280 -7.84 -1.81 0.65
C SER A 280 -8.44 -2.92 1.54
N LEU A 281 -8.56 -2.76 2.86
CA LEU A 281 -9.12 -3.80 3.74
C LEU A 281 -10.60 -3.56 4.02
N THR A 282 -11.40 -4.63 3.98
CA THR A 282 -12.80 -4.59 4.42
C THR A 282 -12.90 -5.08 5.85
N LEU A 283 -13.32 -4.20 6.76
CA LEU A 283 -13.56 -4.50 8.16
C LEU A 283 -15.08 -4.49 8.41
N PRO A 284 -15.67 -5.63 8.78
CA PRO A 284 -17.12 -5.71 8.96
C PRO A 284 -17.60 -5.00 10.22
N GLY A 285 -18.78 -4.37 10.13
CA GLY A 285 -19.51 -3.83 11.28
C GLY A 285 -18.93 -2.57 11.93
N ILE A 286 -17.99 -1.86 11.28
CA ILE A 286 -17.44 -0.61 11.79
C ILE A 286 -18.47 0.51 11.65
N THR A 287 -18.84 1.13 12.78
CA THR A 287 -19.70 2.31 12.86
C THR A 287 -19.04 3.50 13.54
N ALA A 288 -17.90 3.28 14.20
CA ALA A 288 -17.13 4.34 14.80
C ALA A 288 -15.64 4.23 14.44
N VAL A 289 -15.01 5.39 14.29
CA VAL A 289 -13.55 5.53 14.11
C VAL A 289 -13.02 6.41 15.24
N VAL A 290 -11.90 6.01 15.85
CA VAL A 290 -11.10 6.86 16.72
C VAL A 290 -9.78 7.09 16.02
N ASP A 291 -9.48 8.35 15.69
CA ASP A 291 -8.26 8.72 14.96
C ASP A 291 -7.32 9.50 15.86
N SER A 292 -6.13 8.96 16.10
CA SER A 292 -5.07 9.63 16.85
C SER A 292 -4.46 10.84 16.14
N GLY A 293 -4.71 11.01 14.84
CA GLY A 293 -4.10 12.05 14.01
C GLY A 293 -2.62 11.81 13.68
N LEU A 294 -2.11 10.63 14.02
CA LEU A 294 -0.71 10.27 13.85
C LEU A 294 -0.54 9.07 12.91
N SER A 295 0.60 9.06 12.21
CA SER A 295 1.03 7.94 11.37
C SER A 295 2.53 7.75 11.49
N ARG A 296 3.04 6.56 11.12
CA ARG A 296 4.47 6.32 10.94
C ARG A 296 4.79 6.23 9.46
N VAL A 297 5.75 7.04 9.04
CA VAL A 297 6.24 7.05 7.66
C VAL A 297 7.74 6.78 7.66
N PRO A 298 8.25 6.07 6.64
CA PRO A 298 9.69 5.94 6.46
C PRO A 298 10.27 7.31 6.09
N ARG A 299 11.35 7.71 6.75
CA ARG A 299 12.13 8.89 6.41
C ARG A 299 13.59 8.53 6.26
N PHE A 300 14.15 8.88 5.12
CA PHE A 300 15.56 8.70 4.86
C PHE A 300 16.37 9.80 5.56
N ASP A 301 17.41 9.38 6.26
CA ASP A 301 18.40 10.26 6.87
C ASP A 301 19.70 10.19 6.06
N PRO A 302 20.02 11.23 5.26
CA PRO A 302 21.22 11.23 4.43
C PRO A 302 22.52 11.12 5.24
N ALA A 303 22.54 11.63 6.48
CA ALA A 303 23.72 11.62 7.33
C ALA A 303 24.11 10.21 7.78
N SER A 304 23.12 9.37 8.15
CA SER A 304 23.36 7.98 8.54
C SER A 304 23.23 6.99 7.37
N GLY A 305 22.63 7.40 6.25
CA GLY A 305 22.30 6.52 5.13
C GLY A 305 21.22 5.47 5.47
N LEU A 306 20.45 5.67 6.54
CA LEU A 306 19.43 4.77 7.01
C LEU A 306 18.03 5.38 6.88
N THR A 307 17.06 4.53 6.58
CA THR A 307 15.65 4.91 6.65
C THR A 307 15.10 4.55 8.02
N ARG A 308 14.51 5.52 8.72
CA ARG A 308 13.89 5.36 10.03
C ARG A 308 12.40 5.65 9.95
N LEU A 309 11.61 4.99 10.80
CA LEU A 309 10.20 5.29 10.93
C LEU A 309 10.01 6.52 11.82
N ALA A 310 9.54 7.62 11.23
CA ALA A 310 9.19 8.84 11.94
C ALA A 310 7.68 8.89 12.21
N THR A 311 7.29 9.31 13.43
CA THR A 311 5.89 9.60 13.73
C THR A 311 5.58 11.02 13.26
N VAL A 312 4.59 11.15 12.39
CA VAL A 312 4.15 12.41 11.80
C VAL A 312 2.65 12.61 11.96
N ARG A 313 2.18 13.83 11.80
CA ARG A 313 0.74 14.09 11.65
C ARG A 313 0.23 13.55 10.33
N VAL A 314 -1.00 13.05 10.32
CA VAL A 314 -1.66 12.60 9.10
C VAL A 314 -1.93 13.79 8.17
N SER A 315 -2.04 13.52 6.87
CA SER A 315 -2.58 14.50 5.92
C SER A 315 -4.11 14.59 6.05
N ARG A 316 -4.68 15.63 5.45
CA ARG A 316 -6.14 15.78 5.38
C ARG A 316 -6.78 14.62 4.63
N ALA A 317 -6.22 14.21 3.51
CA ALA A 317 -6.68 13.07 2.73
C ALA A 317 -6.70 11.79 3.55
N SER A 318 -5.61 11.48 4.28
CA SER A 318 -5.53 10.32 5.17
C SER A 318 -6.58 10.39 6.29
N ALA A 319 -6.72 11.54 6.97
CA ALA A 319 -7.73 11.73 8.02
C ALA A 319 -9.17 11.52 7.49
N ASP A 320 -9.45 11.95 6.26
CA ASP A 320 -10.77 11.78 5.64
C ASP A 320 -11.01 10.34 5.18
N GLN A 321 -9.98 9.63 4.69
CA GLN A 321 -10.06 8.20 4.39
C GLN A 321 -10.34 7.37 5.65
N ARG A 322 -9.63 7.66 6.77
CA ARG A 322 -9.88 7.03 8.07
C ARG A 322 -11.31 7.28 8.55
N ARG A 323 -11.77 8.53 8.48
CA ARG A 323 -13.15 8.90 8.78
C ARG A 323 -14.15 8.09 7.97
N GLY A 324 -13.93 7.96 6.67
CA GLY A 324 -14.79 7.22 5.74
C GLY A 324 -14.99 5.74 6.11
N ARG A 325 -14.11 5.15 6.94
CA ARG A 325 -14.28 3.79 7.43
C ARG A 325 -15.53 3.58 8.26
N ALA A 326 -16.00 4.60 9.00
CA ALA A 326 -17.22 4.53 9.77
C ALA A 326 -18.49 4.56 8.91
N GLY A 327 -18.42 5.10 7.68
CA GLY A 327 -19.57 5.28 6.78
C GLY A 327 -19.77 4.20 5.72
N ARG A 328 -19.18 3.01 5.86
CA ARG A 328 -19.25 1.96 4.81
C ARG A 328 -20.54 1.13 4.83
N VAL A 329 -21.09 0.88 5.99
CA VAL A 329 -22.27 0.00 6.18
C VAL A 329 -23.51 0.76 6.63
N GLY A 330 -23.36 1.97 7.16
CA GLY A 330 -24.42 2.83 7.66
C GLY A 330 -23.85 4.17 8.11
N PRO A 331 -24.67 5.10 8.61
CA PRO A 331 -24.18 6.32 9.26
C PRO A 331 -23.25 5.98 10.41
N GLY A 332 -22.20 6.79 10.60
CA GLY A 332 -21.17 6.52 11.61
C GLY A 332 -20.60 7.79 12.22
N THR A 333 -19.68 7.62 13.18
CA THR A 333 -19.02 8.73 13.88
C THR A 333 -17.52 8.56 13.87
N CYS A 334 -16.79 9.65 13.63
CA CYS A 334 -15.33 9.72 13.70
C CYS A 334 -14.92 10.65 14.85
N TYR A 335 -14.21 10.11 15.83
CA TYR A 335 -13.64 10.84 16.95
C TYR A 335 -12.19 11.17 16.65
N ARG A 336 -11.89 12.47 16.46
CA ARG A 336 -10.54 12.98 16.20
C ARG A 336 -9.92 13.49 17.49
N LEU A 337 -8.74 12.98 17.85
CA LEU A 337 -8.00 13.37 19.07
C LEU A 337 -7.20 14.67 18.88
N TRP A 338 -7.77 15.63 18.18
CA TRP A 338 -7.23 16.97 17.98
C TRP A 338 -8.34 17.99 17.75
N ASP A 339 -8.00 19.25 17.81
CA ASP A 339 -8.94 20.36 17.66
C ASP A 339 -9.32 20.60 16.20
N GLU A 340 -10.51 21.14 15.95
CA GLU A 340 -10.98 21.41 14.59
C GLU A 340 -10.04 22.36 13.83
N GLU A 341 -9.52 23.38 14.51
CA GLU A 341 -8.57 24.32 13.92
C GLU A 341 -7.30 23.64 13.42
N GLN A 342 -6.82 22.63 14.14
CA GLN A 342 -5.66 21.84 13.72
C GLN A 342 -5.93 21.04 12.45
N SER A 343 -7.19 20.70 12.13
CA SER A 343 -7.56 20.07 10.86
C SER A 343 -7.28 20.97 9.65
N ARG A 344 -7.41 22.30 9.82
CA ARG A 344 -7.12 23.28 8.76
C ARG A 344 -5.63 23.37 8.45
N GLY A 345 -4.78 23.13 9.45
CA GLY A 345 -3.32 23.12 9.33
C GLY A 345 -2.72 21.82 8.83
N LEU A 346 -3.51 20.77 8.57
CA LEU A 346 -3.02 19.53 7.97
C LEU A 346 -2.63 19.75 6.51
N ILE A 347 -1.49 19.17 6.09
CA ILE A 347 -1.11 19.14 4.68
C ILE A 347 -2.21 18.44 3.87
N PRO A 348 -2.52 18.88 2.65
CA PRO A 348 -3.60 18.30 1.86
C PRO A 348 -3.42 16.80 1.64
N GLU A 349 -2.26 16.39 1.14
CA GLU A 349 -1.88 15.00 0.82
C GLU A 349 -0.46 14.73 1.34
N GLN A 350 -0.11 13.46 1.53
CA GLN A 350 1.28 13.09 1.83
C GLN A 350 2.12 13.34 0.57
N PRO A 351 3.37 13.82 0.72
CA PRO A 351 4.30 13.90 -0.40
C PRO A 351 4.49 12.52 -1.04
N ALA A 352 4.70 12.50 -2.37
CA ALA A 352 5.07 11.26 -3.05
C ALA A 352 6.39 10.72 -2.49
N GLU A 353 6.49 9.41 -2.30
CA GLU A 353 7.65 8.77 -1.67
C GLU A 353 8.95 9.09 -2.41
N ILE A 354 8.90 9.23 -3.73
CA ILE A 354 10.06 9.59 -4.58
C ILE A 354 10.74 10.90 -4.17
N LEU A 355 10.03 11.81 -3.48
CA LEU A 355 10.55 13.11 -3.04
C LEU A 355 11.30 13.02 -1.70
N GLU A 356 11.08 11.98 -0.88
CA GLU A 356 11.60 11.88 0.50
C GLU A 356 12.39 10.60 0.78
N ALA A 357 12.33 9.58 -0.11
CA ALA A 357 12.94 8.27 0.10
C ALA A 357 14.46 8.25 -0.22
N ASP A 358 15.13 7.16 0.21
CA ASP A 358 16.45 6.79 -0.31
C ASP A 358 16.31 6.35 -1.77
N LEU A 359 16.89 7.13 -2.67
CA LEU A 359 16.82 6.90 -4.11
C LEU A 359 17.88 5.90 -4.63
N THR A 360 18.70 5.29 -3.77
CA THR A 360 19.73 4.33 -4.20
C THR A 360 19.11 3.09 -4.87
N GLY A 361 17.95 2.63 -4.37
CA GLY A 361 17.18 1.55 -5.00
C GLY A 361 16.70 1.94 -6.39
N LEU A 362 16.03 3.09 -6.49
CA LEU A 362 15.55 3.63 -7.76
C LEU A 362 16.69 3.77 -8.78
N ALA A 363 17.83 4.35 -8.38
CA ALA A 363 18.96 4.55 -9.29
C ALA A 363 19.55 3.20 -9.77
N LEU A 364 19.57 2.17 -8.92
CA LEU A 364 20.01 0.82 -9.29
C LEU A 364 19.02 0.15 -10.25
N ASP A 365 17.72 0.27 -10.01
CA ASP A 365 16.66 -0.28 -10.85
C ASP A 365 16.64 0.38 -12.23
N LEU A 366 16.81 1.71 -12.29
CA LEU A 366 16.94 2.44 -13.55
C LEU A 366 18.19 2.02 -14.33
N ALA A 367 19.33 1.85 -13.66
CA ALA A 367 20.54 1.36 -14.33
C ALA A 367 20.36 -0.07 -14.87
N ARG A 368 19.62 -0.93 -14.15
CA ARG A 368 19.28 -2.28 -14.60
C ARG A 368 18.30 -2.25 -15.78
N TRP A 369 17.40 -1.30 -15.81
CA TRP A 369 16.49 -1.06 -16.94
C TRP A 369 17.21 -0.52 -18.18
N GLY A 370 18.45 -0.05 -18.05
CA GLY A 370 19.23 0.57 -19.10
C GLY A 370 19.09 2.09 -19.17
N ALA A 371 18.45 2.72 -18.18
CA ALA A 371 18.29 4.16 -18.08
C ALA A 371 19.35 4.77 -17.16
N ARG A 372 20.09 5.78 -17.67
CA ARG A 372 21.11 6.52 -16.88
C ARG A 372 20.54 7.67 -16.05
N SER A 373 19.33 8.08 -16.35
CA SER A 373 18.61 9.15 -15.63
C SER A 373 17.11 8.80 -15.57
N ALA A 374 16.38 9.55 -14.78
CA ALA A 374 14.92 9.49 -14.74
C ALA A 374 14.24 10.30 -15.86
N GLU A 375 15.04 11.04 -16.66
CA GLU A 375 14.54 11.85 -17.77
C GLU A 375 13.97 10.95 -18.88
N GLY A 376 12.87 11.37 -19.45
CA GLY A 376 12.18 10.61 -20.50
C GLY A 376 11.31 9.45 -19.99
N LEU A 377 11.30 9.19 -18.68
CA LEU A 377 10.34 8.28 -18.08
C LEU A 377 9.06 9.02 -17.68
N ALA A 378 7.93 8.38 -17.84
CA ALA A 378 6.61 8.91 -17.50
C ALA A 378 6.38 8.92 -15.98
N LEU A 379 7.28 9.53 -15.20
CA LEU A 379 7.13 9.72 -13.77
C LEU A 379 6.21 10.91 -13.49
N ILE A 380 5.30 10.76 -12.53
CA ILE A 380 4.40 11.84 -12.13
C ILE A 380 5.17 12.98 -11.48
N ASP A 381 6.06 12.64 -10.55
CA ASP A 381 7.02 13.58 -9.96
C ASP A 381 8.43 13.11 -10.31
N PRO A 382 9.30 13.99 -10.82
CA PRO A 382 10.69 13.64 -11.03
C PRO A 382 11.41 13.53 -9.68
N PRO A 383 12.37 12.60 -9.54
CA PRO A 383 13.18 12.53 -8.32
C PRO A 383 13.98 13.85 -8.14
N PRO A 384 14.16 14.34 -6.89
CA PRO A 384 14.98 15.52 -6.65
C PRO A 384 16.39 15.33 -7.19
N ALA A 385 16.85 16.22 -8.06
CA ALA A 385 18.10 16.08 -8.81
C ALA A 385 19.32 15.84 -7.90
N GLY A 386 19.41 16.58 -6.79
CA GLY A 386 20.50 16.42 -5.82
C GLY A 386 20.49 15.07 -5.11
N ALA A 387 19.31 14.61 -4.67
CA ALA A 387 19.17 13.30 -4.02
C ALA A 387 19.45 12.14 -4.99
N PHE A 388 19.03 12.26 -6.24
CA PHE A 388 19.29 11.26 -7.27
C PHE A 388 20.78 11.21 -7.66
N ALA A 389 21.45 12.37 -7.77
CA ALA A 389 22.89 12.43 -8.01
C ALA A 389 23.68 11.79 -6.86
N GLU A 390 23.32 12.08 -5.60
CA GLU A 390 23.95 11.43 -4.44
C GLU A 390 23.70 9.91 -4.43
N ALA A 391 22.50 9.47 -4.73
CA ALA A 391 22.19 8.05 -4.86
C ALA A 391 23.10 7.34 -5.86
N ARG A 392 23.33 7.93 -7.02
CA ARG A 392 24.27 7.42 -8.03
C ARG A 392 25.71 7.42 -7.54
N ALA A 393 26.16 8.50 -6.89
CA ALA A 393 27.49 8.58 -6.30
C ALA A 393 27.70 7.48 -5.24
N VAL A 394 26.69 7.18 -4.41
CA VAL A 394 26.72 6.04 -3.48
C VAL A 394 26.90 4.73 -4.24
N LEU A 395 26.11 4.49 -5.29
CA LEU A 395 26.20 3.24 -6.08
C LEU A 395 27.57 3.09 -6.75
N THR A 396 28.18 4.19 -7.21
CA THR A 396 29.55 4.18 -7.77
C THR A 396 30.56 3.84 -6.67
N ARG A 397 30.46 4.42 -5.48
CA ARG A 397 31.32 4.08 -4.32
C ARG A 397 31.17 2.63 -3.88
N LEU A 398 29.98 2.05 -4.00
CA LEU A 398 29.72 0.62 -3.74
C LEU A 398 30.18 -0.30 -4.88
N GLY A 399 30.70 0.26 -5.99
CA GLY A 399 31.10 -0.51 -7.16
C GLY A 399 29.92 -1.10 -7.95
N ALA A 400 28.70 -0.62 -7.72
CA ALA A 400 27.52 -1.07 -8.46
C ALA A 400 27.41 -0.41 -9.84
N LEU A 401 27.85 0.85 -9.96
CA LEU A 401 27.97 1.60 -11.21
C LEU A 401 29.43 1.92 -11.50
N ASP A 402 29.79 1.96 -12.76
CA ASP A 402 31.08 2.48 -13.22
C ASP A 402 31.05 4.02 -13.33
N GLU A 403 32.17 4.64 -13.77
CA GLU A 403 32.29 6.09 -13.93
C GLU A 403 31.34 6.65 -15.01
N ARG A 404 30.90 5.83 -15.95
CA ARG A 404 29.92 6.19 -16.98
C ARG A 404 28.48 6.05 -16.49
N GLY A 405 28.29 5.45 -15.32
CA GLY A 405 26.99 5.15 -14.72
C GLY A 405 26.35 3.87 -15.24
N ASP A 406 27.12 3.02 -15.89
CA ASP A 406 26.65 1.73 -16.36
C ASP A 406 26.78 0.66 -15.26
N LEU A 407 25.88 -0.33 -15.30
CA LEU A 407 25.80 -1.38 -14.28
C LEU A 407 27.00 -2.34 -14.38
N THR A 408 27.78 -2.42 -13.31
CA THR A 408 28.92 -3.37 -13.22
C THR A 408 28.45 -4.81 -12.98
N PRO A 409 29.32 -5.84 -13.14
CA PRO A 409 29.00 -7.21 -12.72
C PRO A 409 28.60 -7.30 -11.24
N HIS A 410 29.27 -6.53 -10.37
CA HIS A 410 28.92 -6.44 -8.95
C HIS A 410 27.54 -5.80 -8.74
N GLY A 411 27.23 -4.73 -9.46
CA GLY A 411 25.92 -4.08 -9.44
C GLY A 411 24.80 -5.00 -9.90
N ARG A 412 25.02 -5.84 -10.91
CA ARG A 412 24.03 -6.86 -11.34
C ARG A 412 23.73 -7.85 -10.20
N ARG A 413 24.75 -8.37 -9.54
CA ARG A 413 24.58 -9.25 -8.37
C ARG A 413 23.83 -8.58 -7.24
N MET A 414 24.15 -7.30 -6.96
CA MET A 414 23.42 -6.51 -5.95
C MET A 414 21.94 -6.37 -6.31
N ALA A 415 21.62 -6.09 -7.57
CA ALA A 415 20.25 -5.87 -8.04
C ALA A 415 19.37 -7.15 -8.02
N GLU A 416 19.97 -8.34 -7.99
CA GLU A 416 19.26 -9.62 -7.82
C GLU A 416 18.76 -9.83 -6.37
N LEU A 417 19.43 -9.20 -5.39
CA LEU A 417 19.10 -9.38 -3.99
C LEU A 417 17.88 -8.52 -3.57
N PRO A 418 16.90 -9.10 -2.86
CA PRO A 418 15.66 -8.40 -2.47
C PRO A 418 15.85 -7.48 -1.25
N MET A 419 16.80 -6.57 -1.30
CA MET A 419 17.16 -5.68 -0.20
C MET A 419 17.72 -4.34 -0.71
N SER A 420 17.91 -3.38 0.19
CA SER A 420 18.52 -2.10 -0.17
C SER A 420 19.94 -2.28 -0.74
N PRO A 421 20.40 -1.42 -1.66
CA PRO A 421 21.72 -1.56 -2.29
C PRO A 421 22.89 -1.67 -1.30
N ARG A 422 22.84 -0.95 -0.17
CA ARG A 422 23.89 -1.04 0.87
C ARG A 422 23.96 -2.44 1.50
N LEU A 423 22.81 -3.03 1.82
CA LEU A 423 22.74 -4.39 2.35
C LEU A 423 23.11 -5.43 1.28
N ALA A 424 22.66 -5.20 0.05
CA ALA A 424 23.00 -6.07 -1.09
C ALA A 424 24.51 -6.10 -1.34
N HIS A 425 25.18 -4.94 -1.28
CA HIS A 425 26.63 -4.84 -1.36
C HIS A 425 27.32 -5.64 -0.25
N MET A 426 26.88 -5.46 1.00
CA MET A 426 27.43 -6.19 2.14
C MET A 426 27.32 -7.70 1.97
N VAL A 427 26.16 -8.20 1.57
CA VAL A 427 25.93 -9.63 1.33
C VAL A 427 26.79 -10.15 0.18
N ALA A 428 26.87 -9.42 -0.93
CA ALA A 428 27.67 -9.78 -2.09
C ALA A 428 29.18 -9.88 -1.74
N VAL A 429 29.73 -8.89 -1.00
CA VAL A 429 31.11 -8.89 -0.54
C VAL A 429 31.37 -10.00 0.47
N ALA A 430 30.45 -10.25 1.40
CA ALA A 430 30.57 -11.36 2.35
C ALA A 430 30.59 -12.71 1.62
N SER A 431 29.77 -12.85 0.57
CA SER A 431 29.76 -14.06 -0.28
C SER A 431 31.11 -14.30 -0.96
N ASP A 432 31.74 -13.24 -1.49
CA ASP A 432 33.06 -13.34 -2.14
C ASP A 432 34.17 -13.76 -1.16
N ARG A 433 33.98 -13.49 0.14
CA ARG A 433 34.89 -13.88 1.21
C ARG A 433 34.56 -15.24 1.85
N GLY A 434 33.57 -15.97 1.33
CA GLY A 434 33.12 -17.24 1.87
C GLY A 434 32.19 -17.14 3.11
N ASP A 435 31.69 -15.95 3.42
CA ASP A 435 30.93 -15.65 4.66
C ASP A 435 29.50 -15.23 4.35
N ALA A 436 28.92 -15.73 3.26
CA ALA A 436 27.60 -15.38 2.73
C ALA A 436 26.48 -15.50 3.80
N LEU A 437 26.54 -16.55 4.63
CA LEU A 437 25.51 -16.79 5.65
C LEU A 437 25.51 -15.72 6.74
N THR A 438 26.69 -15.30 7.21
CA THR A 438 26.83 -14.21 8.20
C THR A 438 26.34 -12.89 7.60
N GLY A 439 26.74 -12.58 6.36
CA GLY A 439 26.26 -11.40 5.65
C GLY A 439 24.74 -11.39 5.49
N ALA A 440 24.14 -12.51 5.13
CA ALA A 440 22.69 -12.64 4.99
C ALA A 440 21.95 -12.48 6.34
N ARG A 441 22.48 -13.06 7.43
CA ARG A 441 21.91 -12.91 8.78
C ARG A 441 21.94 -11.45 9.26
N ILE A 442 23.07 -10.77 9.07
CA ILE A 442 23.19 -9.34 9.42
C ILE A 442 22.22 -8.52 8.57
N ALA A 443 22.13 -8.77 7.28
CA ALA A 443 21.20 -8.07 6.40
C ALA A 443 19.73 -8.30 6.82
N ALA A 444 19.37 -9.51 7.24
CA ALA A 444 18.03 -9.81 7.75
C ALA A 444 17.72 -9.04 9.04
N ILE A 445 18.66 -8.97 9.98
CA ILE A 445 18.49 -8.23 11.25
C ILE A 445 18.34 -6.72 10.98
N LEU A 446 19.13 -6.17 10.07
CA LEU A 446 19.09 -4.75 9.72
C LEU A 446 17.90 -4.37 8.85
N GLY A 447 17.45 -5.29 7.99
CA GLY A 447 16.38 -5.05 7.00
C GLY A 447 14.96 -5.36 7.51
N GLU A 448 14.82 -6.17 8.56
CA GLU A 448 13.51 -6.59 9.07
C GLU A 448 13.31 -6.06 10.51
N PRO A 449 12.44 -5.04 10.70
CA PRO A 449 12.14 -4.51 12.01
C PRO A 449 11.64 -5.60 12.97
N GLY A 450 12.23 -5.70 14.15
CA GLY A 450 11.83 -6.65 15.20
C GLY A 450 12.66 -7.92 15.29
N LEU A 451 13.49 -8.26 14.30
CA LEU A 451 14.40 -9.41 14.41
C LEU A 451 15.58 -9.14 15.36
N GLY A 452 15.94 -7.87 15.58
CA GLY A 452 17.01 -7.48 16.51
C GLY A 452 16.63 -7.49 18.00
N GLY A 453 15.41 -7.93 18.35
CA GLY A 453 14.89 -7.91 19.72
C GLY A 453 14.31 -6.55 20.14
N THR A 454 13.63 -6.53 21.29
CA THR A 454 12.98 -5.32 21.85
C THR A 454 13.92 -4.44 22.67
N SER A 455 15.20 -4.78 22.72
CA SER A 455 16.19 -4.19 23.62
C SER A 455 17.12 -3.20 22.90
N VAL A 456 16.54 -2.13 22.36
CA VAL A 456 17.25 -0.85 22.23
C VAL A 456 16.27 0.22 22.67
N SER A 457 16.38 0.57 23.93
CA SER A 457 15.81 1.76 24.56
C SER A 457 16.31 3.04 23.88
#